data_c0b6159b08056b3746ecfa8f5ac9ffb0
#
_entry.id   c0b6159b08056b3746ecfa8f5ac9ffb0
#
_cell.length_a   1.000
_cell.length_b   1.000
_cell.length_c   1.000
_cell.angle_alpha   90.00
_cell.angle_beta   90.00
_cell.angle_gamma   90.00
#
_symmetry.space_group_name_H-M   'P 1'
#
loop_
_entity.id
_entity.type
_entity.pdbx_description
1 polymer ?
#
loop_
_entity_poly.entity_id
_entity_poly.type
_entity_poly.pdbx_seq_one_letter_code
_entity_poly.pdbx_strand_id
1 'polypeptide(L)'
;TRRIARSAGPLDGVSVLEVGPGPGGLTRALLMEGAANVIVIERDERCLPPLQGIAAAYPGRLEIVSGDAREIDFPALRIKRPARVVANLPYSVGTSLLVGWLKSEPWPPWFDSLVLMFQREVAERIVAAPGTKDYGRLSVLSQWRSNPRILFSLSPDAFTPKPKVASAVVRLVPKEVPAPACNIEMLERVTAAAFGQRRKMLRASLKQVTSDPERLLTRLGLDPKARAETLQVADFCRIANTLSVEPPQTGAANN
;
A
#
# COMPACT_ATOMS: atom_id res chain seq x y z
N THR A 1 -12.48 -15.62 -7.09
CA THR A 1 -11.51 -15.93 -6.02
C THR A 1 -10.30 -16.68 -6.56
N ARG A 2 -10.47 -17.84 -7.26
CA ARG A 2 -9.34 -18.68 -7.73
C ARG A 2 -8.36 -17.95 -8.66
N ARG A 3 -8.86 -17.04 -9.54
CA ARG A 3 -8.00 -16.18 -10.36
C ARG A 3 -7.10 -15.27 -9.53
N ILE A 4 -7.60 -14.75 -8.40
CA ILE A 4 -6.80 -13.91 -7.47
C ILE A 4 -5.73 -14.78 -6.79
N ALA A 5 -6.08 -15.98 -6.28
CA ALA A 5 -5.11 -16.88 -5.68
C ALA A 5 -3.97 -17.22 -6.65
N ARG A 6 -4.30 -17.62 -7.89
CA ARG A 6 -3.30 -17.92 -8.93
C ARG A 6 -2.43 -16.72 -9.33
N SER A 7 -2.98 -15.51 -9.25
CA SER A 7 -2.21 -14.31 -9.58
C SER A 7 -1.12 -13.97 -8.55
N ALA A 8 -1.17 -14.60 -7.39
CA ALA A 8 -0.09 -14.53 -6.41
C ALA A 8 1.18 -15.31 -6.84
N GLY A 9 1.10 -16.14 -7.91
CA GLY A 9 2.16 -17.03 -8.37
C GLY A 9 2.14 -18.37 -7.62
N PRO A 10 3.15 -19.24 -7.82
CA PRO A 10 3.24 -20.52 -7.13
C PRO A 10 3.18 -20.35 -5.62
N LEU A 11 2.35 -21.14 -4.93
CA LEU A 11 2.13 -21.02 -3.48
C LEU A 11 2.74 -22.16 -2.67
N ASP A 12 3.34 -23.16 -3.34
CA ASP A 12 4.00 -24.27 -2.66
C ASP A 12 5.11 -23.74 -1.74
N GLY A 13 5.06 -24.14 -0.47
CA GLY A 13 5.99 -23.65 0.55
C GLY A 13 5.79 -22.20 1.01
N VAL A 14 4.79 -21.49 0.51
CA VAL A 14 4.53 -20.08 0.81
C VAL A 14 3.50 -19.92 1.92
N SER A 15 3.80 -19.08 2.91
CA SER A 15 2.80 -18.60 3.88
C SER A 15 2.01 -17.44 3.28
N VAL A 16 0.70 -17.45 3.46
CA VAL A 16 -0.18 -16.38 2.95
C VAL A 16 -0.92 -15.73 4.11
N LEU A 17 -0.86 -14.41 4.18
CA LEU A 17 -1.75 -13.61 5.01
C LEU A 17 -2.93 -13.12 4.16
N GLU A 18 -4.15 -13.37 4.63
CA GLU A 18 -5.38 -12.84 4.06
C GLU A 18 -6.10 -11.96 5.09
N VAL A 19 -6.47 -10.75 4.71
CA VAL A 19 -7.25 -9.84 5.55
C VAL A 19 -8.66 -9.74 5.01
N GLY A 20 -9.64 -9.95 5.90
CA GLY A 20 -11.06 -9.93 5.56
C GLY A 20 -11.48 -11.09 4.66
N PRO A 21 -11.24 -12.35 5.07
CA PRO A 21 -11.60 -13.53 4.29
C PRO A 21 -13.12 -13.67 4.08
N GLY A 22 -13.93 -13.04 4.95
CA GLY A 22 -15.36 -13.26 5.00
C GLY A 22 -15.66 -14.75 5.21
N PRO A 23 -16.56 -15.37 4.44
CA PRO A 23 -16.86 -16.81 4.57
C PRO A 23 -15.76 -17.73 4.00
N GLY A 24 -14.58 -17.20 3.63
CA GLY A 24 -13.40 -18.00 3.25
C GLY A 24 -13.32 -18.41 1.80
N GLY A 25 -13.98 -17.70 0.89
CA GLY A 25 -13.94 -18.04 -0.54
C GLY A 25 -12.55 -17.93 -1.17
N LEU A 26 -11.77 -16.91 -0.81
CA LEU A 26 -10.38 -16.74 -1.27
C LEU A 26 -9.45 -17.63 -0.45
N THR A 27 -9.67 -17.76 0.87
CA THR A 27 -8.94 -18.67 1.77
C THR A 27 -8.88 -20.09 1.22
N ARG A 28 -10.06 -20.64 0.86
CA ARG A 28 -10.15 -21.96 0.26
C ARG A 28 -9.37 -22.06 -1.06
N ALA A 29 -9.46 -21.02 -1.89
CA ALA A 29 -8.72 -21.00 -3.16
C ALA A 29 -7.19 -20.99 -2.94
N LEU A 30 -6.70 -20.23 -1.94
CA LEU A 30 -5.28 -20.20 -1.59
C LEU A 30 -4.77 -21.58 -1.12
N LEU A 31 -5.53 -22.25 -0.25
CA LEU A 31 -5.21 -23.59 0.22
C LEU A 31 -5.22 -24.62 -0.91
N MET A 32 -6.18 -24.53 -1.85
CA MET A 32 -6.26 -25.39 -3.03
C MET A 32 -5.14 -25.16 -4.04
N GLU A 33 -4.64 -23.92 -4.15
CA GLU A 33 -3.49 -23.58 -5.03
C GLU A 33 -2.14 -23.83 -4.34
N GLY A 34 -2.11 -24.53 -3.19
CA GLY A 34 -0.89 -25.09 -2.60
C GLY A 34 -0.26 -24.25 -1.48
N ALA A 35 -0.90 -23.18 -0.99
CA ALA A 35 -0.33 -22.40 0.12
C ALA A 35 0.03 -23.31 1.31
N ALA A 36 1.27 -23.22 1.78
CA ALA A 36 1.75 -24.06 2.88
C ALA A 36 0.99 -23.76 4.18
N ASN A 37 0.75 -22.49 4.43
CA ASN A 37 -0.02 -21.99 5.55
C ASN A 37 -0.80 -20.75 5.12
N VAL A 38 -2.03 -20.59 5.59
CA VAL A 38 -2.84 -19.37 5.42
C VAL A 38 -3.21 -18.86 6.80
N ILE A 39 -2.87 -17.60 7.07
CA ILE A 39 -3.28 -16.89 8.27
C ILE A 39 -4.36 -15.90 7.83
N VAL A 40 -5.55 -15.99 8.43
CA VAL A 40 -6.64 -15.06 8.11
C VAL A 40 -6.94 -14.16 9.30
N ILE A 41 -7.17 -12.86 9.02
CA ILE A 41 -7.61 -11.90 10.03
C ILE A 41 -9.04 -11.50 9.70
N GLU A 42 -9.99 -11.82 10.61
CA GLU A 42 -11.41 -11.54 10.43
C GLU A 42 -11.99 -10.88 11.67
N ARG A 43 -12.70 -9.78 11.45
CA ARG A 43 -13.37 -9.03 12.51
C ARG A 43 -14.81 -9.47 12.74
N ASP A 44 -15.47 -9.97 11.70
CA ASP A 44 -16.87 -10.38 11.76
C ASP A 44 -16.98 -11.81 12.28
N GLU A 45 -17.42 -11.94 13.53
CA GLU A 45 -17.60 -13.23 14.21
C GLU A 45 -18.53 -14.19 13.44
N ARG A 46 -19.46 -13.66 12.64
CA ARG A 46 -20.36 -14.47 11.81
C ARG A 46 -19.63 -15.25 10.73
N CYS A 47 -18.43 -14.81 10.37
CA CYS A 47 -17.56 -15.48 9.40
C CYS A 47 -16.68 -16.57 10.03
N LEU A 48 -16.56 -16.62 11.36
CA LEU A 48 -15.70 -17.60 12.02
C LEU A 48 -16.15 -19.06 11.84
N PRO A 49 -17.45 -19.42 11.97
CA PRO A 49 -17.87 -20.81 11.76
C PRO A 49 -17.55 -21.37 10.37
N PRO A 50 -17.83 -20.67 9.24
CA PRO A 50 -17.38 -21.12 7.92
C PRO A 50 -15.86 -21.29 7.80
N LEU A 51 -15.07 -20.39 8.41
CA LEU A 51 -13.60 -20.48 8.40
C LEU A 51 -13.10 -21.69 9.22
N GLN A 52 -13.72 -21.98 10.35
CA GLN A 52 -13.44 -23.18 11.16
C GLN A 52 -13.72 -24.46 10.36
N GLY A 53 -14.81 -24.48 9.57
CA GLY A 53 -15.09 -25.58 8.66
C GLY A 53 -13.99 -25.78 7.60
N ILE A 54 -13.42 -24.69 7.10
CA ILE A 54 -12.25 -24.77 6.20
C ILE A 54 -11.02 -25.28 6.94
N ALA A 55 -10.75 -24.79 8.16
CA ALA A 55 -9.62 -25.24 8.97
C ALA A 55 -9.68 -26.74 9.27
N ALA A 56 -10.87 -27.27 9.55
CA ALA A 56 -11.08 -28.70 9.74
C ALA A 56 -10.78 -29.53 8.47
N ALA A 57 -11.07 -28.99 7.29
CA ALA A 57 -10.77 -29.64 6.01
C ALA A 57 -9.28 -29.55 5.59
N TYR A 58 -8.51 -28.60 6.19
CA TYR A 58 -7.10 -28.39 5.96
C TYR A 58 -6.30 -28.34 7.27
N PRO A 59 -6.20 -29.47 8.01
CA PRO A 59 -5.59 -29.48 9.33
C PRO A 59 -4.17 -28.89 9.35
N GLY A 60 -3.93 -27.94 10.29
CA GLY A 60 -2.64 -27.30 10.48
C GLY A 60 -2.22 -26.30 9.37
N ARG A 61 -3.09 -26.05 8.36
CA ARG A 61 -2.78 -25.15 7.25
C ARG A 61 -3.57 -23.83 7.27
N LEU A 62 -4.54 -23.69 8.16
CA LEU A 62 -5.30 -22.45 8.34
C LEU A 62 -5.27 -22.01 9.80
N GLU A 63 -4.78 -20.79 10.03
CA GLU A 63 -4.83 -20.11 11.31
C GLU A 63 -5.84 -18.96 11.23
N ILE A 64 -6.73 -18.85 12.21
CA ILE A 64 -7.78 -17.83 12.25
C ILE A 64 -7.47 -16.88 13.41
N VAL A 65 -7.24 -15.61 13.06
CA VAL A 65 -7.04 -14.51 14.02
C VAL A 65 -8.30 -13.64 14.00
N SER A 66 -9.02 -13.60 15.11
CA SER A 66 -10.17 -12.72 15.28
C SER A 66 -9.70 -11.32 15.69
N GLY A 67 -10.08 -10.29 14.93
CA GLY A 67 -9.72 -8.90 15.25
C GLY A 67 -9.75 -7.95 14.07
N ASP A 68 -9.52 -6.67 14.37
CA ASP A 68 -9.38 -5.63 13.34
C ASP A 68 -7.93 -5.60 12.83
N ALA A 69 -7.75 -5.81 11.55
CA ALA A 69 -6.42 -5.83 10.92
C ALA A 69 -5.62 -4.52 11.09
N ARG A 70 -6.28 -3.41 11.42
CA ARG A 70 -5.61 -2.13 11.70
C ARG A 70 -4.93 -2.10 13.08
N GLU A 71 -5.32 -3.01 13.98
CA GLU A 71 -4.83 -3.12 15.36
C GLU A 71 -3.88 -4.30 15.55
N ILE A 72 -3.73 -5.14 14.50
CA ILE A 72 -2.86 -6.32 14.55
C ILE A 72 -1.39 -5.92 14.39
N ASP A 73 -0.57 -6.39 15.30
CA ASP A 73 0.88 -6.40 15.16
C ASP A 73 1.30 -7.54 14.20
N PHE A 74 1.43 -7.23 12.91
CA PHE A 74 1.79 -8.23 11.89
C PHE A 74 3.13 -8.95 12.18
N PRO A 75 4.20 -8.29 12.65
CA PRO A 75 5.42 -8.96 13.11
C PRO A 75 5.18 -10.02 14.18
N ALA A 76 4.26 -9.78 15.12
CA ALA A 76 3.94 -10.74 16.19
C ALA A 76 3.31 -12.04 15.68
N LEU A 77 2.70 -12.04 14.50
CA LEU A 77 2.14 -13.24 13.86
C LEU A 77 3.23 -14.24 13.41
N ARG A 78 4.51 -13.87 13.44
CA ARG A 78 5.67 -14.72 13.11
C ARG A 78 5.50 -15.49 11.80
N ILE A 79 4.97 -14.81 10.76
CA ILE A 79 4.69 -15.41 9.46
C ILE A 79 6.00 -15.90 8.84
N LYS A 80 6.07 -17.19 8.53
CA LYS A 80 7.28 -17.80 7.95
C LYS A 80 7.45 -17.37 6.50
N ARG A 81 8.66 -16.99 6.12
CA ARG A 81 9.01 -16.71 4.72
C ARG A 81 9.30 -18.01 3.95
N PRO A 82 9.05 -18.06 2.64
CA PRO A 82 8.48 -16.97 1.80
C PRO A 82 7.04 -16.65 2.20
N ALA A 83 6.69 -15.35 2.22
CA ALA A 83 5.40 -14.89 2.68
C ALA A 83 4.74 -13.91 1.70
N ARG A 84 3.44 -14.00 1.51
CA ARG A 84 2.67 -13.09 0.65
C ARG A 84 1.41 -12.63 1.35
N VAL A 85 1.00 -11.41 1.05
CA VAL A 85 -0.34 -10.92 1.44
C VAL A 85 -1.24 -11.03 0.22
N VAL A 86 -2.33 -11.78 0.33
CA VAL A 86 -3.30 -11.95 -0.76
C VAL A 86 -4.69 -11.67 -0.19
N ALA A 87 -5.31 -10.56 -0.55
CA ALA A 87 -6.56 -10.17 0.07
C ALA A 87 -7.53 -9.46 -0.89
N ASN A 88 -8.82 -9.73 -0.67
CA ASN A 88 -9.92 -8.94 -1.18
C ASN A 88 -10.33 -7.95 -0.10
N LEU A 89 -9.58 -6.84 0.03
CA LEU A 89 -9.73 -5.90 1.13
C LEU A 89 -11.09 -5.18 1.08
N PRO A 90 -11.74 -4.98 2.26
CA PRO A 90 -12.85 -4.03 2.34
C PRO A 90 -12.39 -2.64 1.90
N TYR A 91 -13.16 -1.99 1.02
CA TYR A 91 -12.76 -0.71 0.41
C TYR A 91 -12.48 0.40 1.43
N SER A 92 -13.16 0.37 2.57
CA SER A 92 -13.00 1.37 3.63
C SER A 92 -11.63 1.34 4.32
N VAL A 93 -10.94 0.20 4.32
CA VAL A 93 -9.67 0.01 5.05
C VAL A 93 -8.50 -0.35 4.15
N GLY A 94 -8.76 -0.72 2.89
CA GLY A 94 -7.73 -1.23 1.98
C GLY A 94 -6.55 -0.28 1.78
N THR A 95 -6.82 1.02 1.59
CA THR A 95 -5.75 2.01 1.40
C THR A 95 -4.93 2.22 2.67
N SER A 96 -5.56 2.27 3.85
CA SER A 96 -4.84 2.45 5.13
C SER A 96 -3.95 1.25 5.44
N LEU A 97 -4.41 0.03 5.19
CA LEU A 97 -3.60 -1.18 5.34
C LEU A 97 -2.41 -1.19 4.39
N LEU A 98 -2.63 -0.87 3.10
CA LEU A 98 -1.53 -0.76 2.13
C LEU A 98 -0.48 0.25 2.58
N VAL A 99 -0.90 1.45 3.00
CA VAL A 99 0.01 2.48 3.50
C VAL A 99 0.76 1.98 4.73
N GLY A 100 0.10 1.32 5.68
CA GLY A 100 0.73 0.71 6.85
C GLY A 100 1.82 -0.30 6.48
N TRP A 101 1.54 -1.23 5.56
CA TRP A 101 2.53 -2.21 5.08
C TRP A 101 3.70 -1.56 4.35
N LEU A 102 3.46 -0.53 3.54
CA LEU A 102 4.52 0.18 2.83
C LEU A 102 5.37 1.07 3.76
N LYS A 103 4.86 1.40 4.94
CA LYS A 103 5.56 2.19 5.98
C LYS A 103 6.24 1.31 7.03
N SER A 104 6.00 -0.01 7.01
CA SER A 104 6.57 -0.89 8.02
C SER A 104 8.10 -0.82 8.05
N GLU A 105 8.65 -0.84 9.26
CA GLU A 105 10.09 -0.96 9.51
C GLU A 105 10.34 -2.20 10.38
N PRO A 106 11.49 -2.88 10.25
CA PRO A 106 12.57 -2.59 9.31
C PRO A 106 12.22 -2.92 7.85
N TRP A 107 12.90 -2.27 6.91
CA TRP A 107 12.78 -2.57 5.48
C TRP A 107 14.00 -3.39 5.00
N PRO A 108 13.86 -4.43 4.15
CA PRO A 108 12.62 -4.87 3.46
C PRO A 108 11.61 -5.53 4.41
N PRO A 109 10.30 -5.48 4.08
CA PRO A 109 9.24 -5.96 4.96
C PRO A 109 9.24 -7.49 5.06
N TRP A 110 8.43 -8.04 5.98
CA TRP A 110 8.28 -9.48 6.20
C TRP A 110 7.63 -10.24 5.04
N PHE A 111 7.00 -9.56 4.08
CA PHE A 111 6.35 -10.15 2.91
C PHE A 111 7.16 -9.95 1.63
N ASP A 112 7.05 -10.91 0.70
CA ASP A 112 7.72 -10.88 -0.60
C ASP A 112 6.86 -10.23 -1.69
N SER A 113 5.54 -10.22 -1.52
CA SER A 113 4.62 -9.47 -2.38
C SER A 113 3.25 -9.28 -1.74
N LEU A 114 2.56 -8.24 -2.20
CA LEU A 114 1.15 -7.98 -1.92
C LEU A 114 0.36 -8.22 -3.21
N VAL A 115 -0.75 -8.96 -3.14
CA VAL A 115 -1.72 -9.12 -4.22
C VAL A 115 -3.09 -8.74 -3.66
N LEU A 116 -3.48 -7.50 -3.93
CA LEU A 116 -4.58 -6.86 -3.25
C LEU A 116 -5.64 -6.39 -4.23
N MET A 117 -6.90 -6.55 -3.87
CA MET A 117 -8.00 -6.01 -4.64
C MET A 117 -8.43 -4.65 -4.08
N PHE A 118 -8.60 -3.69 -4.98
CA PHE A 118 -9.08 -2.34 -4.70
C PHE A 118 -10.21 -1.95 -5.65
N GLN A 119 -10.94 -0.88 -5.32
CA GLN A 119 -11.71 -0.16 -6.32
C GLN A 119 -10.76 0.27 -7.45
N ARG A 120 -11.26 0.25 -8.69
CA ARG A 120 -10.46 0.55 -9.88
C ARG A 120 -9.74 1.90 -9.79
N GLU A 121 -10.43 2.92 -9.31
CA GLU A 121 -9.86 4.25 -9.10
C GLU A 121 -8.65 4.23 -8.16
N VAL A 122 -8.73 3.48 -7.05
CA VAL A 122 -7.62 3.36 -6.10
C VAL A 122 -6.45 2.60 -6.73
N ALA A 123 -6.73 1.52 -7.47
CA ALA A 123 -5.71 0.77 -8.20
C ALA A 123 -4.98 1.64 -9.23
N GLU A 124 -5.72 2.46 -9.98
CA GLU A 124 -5.17 3.41 -10.95
C GLU A 124 -4.26 4.44 -10.27
N ARG A 125 -4.66 4.96 -9.09
CA ARG A 125 -3.79 5.86 -8.29
C ARG A 125 -2.51 5.19 -7.78
N ILE A 126 -2.55 3.91 -7.41
CA ILE A 126 -1.35 3.19 -6.95
C ILE A 126 -0.28 3.12 -8.05
N VAL A 127 -0.69 2.88 -9.30
CA VAL A 127 0.22 2.68 -10.44
C VAL A 127 0.41 3.91 -11.31
N ALA A 128 -0.25 5.03 -10.98
CA ALA A 128 -0.27 6.23 -11.82
C ALA A 128 1.15 6.77 -12.07
N ALA A 129 1.45 7.09 -13.32
CA ALA A 129 2.70 7.71 -13.72
C ALA A 129 2.68 9.24 -13.48
N PRO A 130 3.83 9.87 -13.24
CA PRO A 130 3.96 11.32 -13.24
C PRO A 130 3.32 11.98 -14.46
N GLY A 131 2.69 13.13 -14.27
CA GLY A 131 1.98 13.87 -15.32
C GLY A 131 0.54 13.44 -15.53
N THR A 132 0.09 12.35 -14.91
CA THR A 132 -1.31 11.89 -15.03
C THR A 132 -2.20 12.47 -13.93
N LYS A 133 -3.53 12.51 -14.20
CA LYS A 133 -4.52 13.02 -13.24
C LYS A 133 -4.60 12.22 -11.93
N ASP A 134 -4.27 10.93 -11.96
CA ASP A 134 -4.39 10.02 -10.83
C ASP A 134 -3.10 9.94 -10.00
N TYR A 135 -2.01 10.53 -10.50
CA TYR A 135 -0.75 10.58 -9.77
C TYR A 135 -0.84 11.45 -8.52
N GLY A 136 -0.38 10.90 -7.39
CA GLY A 136 -0.49 11.56 -6.10
C GLY A 136 0.31 10.88 -4.99
N ARG A 137 0.00 11.20 -3.74
CA ARG A 137 0.69 10.68 -2.55
C ARG A 137 0.80 9.16 -2.56
N LEU A 138 -0.30 8.47 -2.87
CA LEU A 138 -0.34 7.01 -2.91
C LEU A 138 0.56 6.44 -3.99
N SER A 139 0.61 7.08 -5.17
CA SER A 139 1.51 6.71 -6.26
C SER A 139 2.98 6.82 -5.84
N VAL A 140 3.35 7.95 -5.23
CA VAL A 140 4.74 8.21 -4.78
C VAL A 140 5.18 7.17 -3.76
N LEU A 141 4.40 6.94 -2.70
CA LEU A 141 4.74 5.97 -1.66
C LEU A 141 4.84 4.55 -2.23
N SER A 142 3.84 4.12 -3.02
CA SER A 142 3.79 2.77 -3.58
C SER A 142 4.96 2.51 -4.52
N GLN A 143 5.30 3.48 -5.39
CA GLN A 143 6.37 3.33 -6.37
C GLN A 143 7.77 3.56 -5.77
N TRP A 144 7.86 4.27 -4.66
CA TRP A 144 9.12 4.39 -3.92
C TRP A 144 9.49 3.06 -3.25
N ARG A 145 8.55 2.45 -2.53
CA ARG A 145 8.75 1.21 -1.75
C ARG A 145 8.65 -0.07 -2.57
N SER A 146 7.92 -0.05 -3.70
CA SER A 146 7.63 -1.27 -4.46
C SER A 146 7.55 -1.03 -5.96
N ASN A 147 7.33 -2.12 -6.71
CA ASN A 147 7.01 -2.12 -8.13
C ASN A 147 5.52 -2.50 -8.30
N PRO A 148 4.59 -1.54 -8.25
CA PRO A 148 3.18 -1.82 -8.37
C PRO A 148 2.76 -2.04 -9.82
N ARG A 149 1.82 -2.98 -10.05
CA ARG A 149 1.18 -3.19 -11.34
C ARG A 149 -0.24 -3.71 -11.21
N ILE A 150 -1.14 -3.25 -12.05
CA ILE A 150 -2.47 -3.86 -12.18
C ILE A 150 -2.33 -5.16 -12.94
N LEU A 151 -2.84 -6.25 -12.36
CA LEU A 151 -2.81 -7.58 -12.99
C LEU A 151 -4.03 -7.77 -13.90
N PHE A 152 -5.21 -7.39 -13.41
CA PHE A 152 -6.47 -7.44 -14.15
C PHE A 152 -7.56 -6.64 -13.43
N SER A 153 -8.59 -6.29 -14.19
CA SER A 153 -9.81 -5.69 -13.65
C SER A 153 -10.92 -6.73 -13.53
N LEU A 154 -11.87 -6.46 -12.63
CA LEU A 154 -13.06 -7.25 -12.37
C LEU A 154 -14.30 -6.37 -12.52
N SER A 155 -15.26 -6.85 -13.33
CA SER A 155 -16.58 -6.22 -13.41
C SER A 155 -17.31 -6.36 -12.06
N PRO A 156 -18.19 -5.40 -11.71
CA PRO A 156 -19.09 -5.54 -10.59
C PRO A 156 -19.90 -6.84 -10.60
N ASP A 157 -20.20 -7.39 -11.78
CA ASP A 157 -20.98 -8.63 -11.95
C ASP A 157 -20.25 -9.89 -11.42
N ALA A 158 -18.95 -9.78 -11.14
CA ALA A 158 -18.17 -10.88 -10.58
C ALA A 158 -18.39 -11.09 -9.06
N PHE A 159 -19.23 -10.26 -8.43
CA PHE A 159 -19.42 -10.23 -6.98
C PHE A 159 -20.88 -10.38 -6.56
N THR A 160 -21.06 -10.99 -5.38
CA THR A 160 -22.35 -11.06 -4.68
C THR A 160 -22.15 -10.71 -3.21
N PRO A 161 -22.70 -9.62 -2.71
CA PRO A 161 -23.48 -8.59 -3.44
C PRO A 161 -22.62 -7.79 -4.43
N LYS A 162 -23.27 -7.30 -5.49
CA LYS A 162 -22.63 -6.52 -6.56
C LYS A 162 -22.17 -5.15 -6.03
N PRO A 163 -20.88 -4.79 -6.11
CA PRO A 163 -20.40 -3.45 -5.74
C PRO A 163 -20.84 -2.40 -6.78
N LYS A 164 -20.86 -1.13 -6.38
CA LYS A 164 -21.24 -0.01 -7.25
C LYS A 164 -20.20 0.31 -8.33
N VAL A 165 -18.95 -0.11 -8.14
CA VAL A 165 -17.81 0.23 -9.00
C VAL A 165 -16.99 -1.00 -9.36
N ALA A 166 -16.29 -0.94 -10.48
CA ALA A 166 -15.36 -1.97 -10.89
C ALA A 166 -14.18 -2.06 -9.90
N SER A 167 -13.60 -3.23 -9.80
CA SER A 167 -12.42 -3.51 -8.99
C SER A 167 -11.23 -3.84 -9.86
N ALA A 168 -10.03 -3.73 -9.31
CA ALA A 168 -8.82 -4.22 -9.96
C ALA A 168 -7.91 -4.89 -8.92
N VAL A 169 -7.18 -5.90 -9.36
CA VAL A 169 -6.17 -6.59 -8.56
C VAL A 169 -4.81 -6.00 -8.89
N VAL A 170 -4.14 -5.52 -7.86
CA VAL A 170 -2.81 -4.91 -7.93
C VAL A 170 -1.81 -5.84 -7.27
N ARG A 171 -0.69 -6.07 -7.92
CA ARG A 171 0.48 -6.70 -7.31
C ARG A 171 1.53 -5.64 -7.01
N LEU A 172 2.06 -5.65 -5.78
CA LEU A 172 3.18 -4.81 -5.37
C LEU A 172 4.30 -5.76 -4.89
N VAL A 173 5.48 -5.62 -5.51
CA VAL A 173 6.68 -6.36 -5.10
C VAL A 173 7.60 -5.35 -4.42
N PRO A 174 7.93 -5.51 -3.13
CA PRO A 174 8.84 -4.63 -2.43
C PRO A 174 10.17 -4.51 -3.16
N LYS A 175 10.72 -3.31 -3.21
CA LYS A 175 12.12 -3.11 -3.61
C LYS A 175 13.00 -3.48 -2.44
N GLU A 176 14.08 -4.18 -2.67
CA GLU A 176 15.02 -4.54 -1.62
C GLU A 176 15.60 -3.27 -0.96
N VAL A 177 16.01 -2.32 -1.79
CA VAL A 177 16.45 -0.99 -1.37
C VAL A 177 15.65 0.07 -2.12
N PRO A 178 14.77 0.84 -1.43
CA PRO A 178 14.09 1.98 -2.04
C PRO A 178 15.11 3.04 -2.46
N ALA A 179 15.01 3.48 -3.72
CA ALA A 179 15.96 4.45 -4.26
C ALA A 179 15.22 5.64 -4.91
N PRO A 180 15.67 6.89 -4.63
CA PRO A 180 16.68 7.27 -3.63
C PRO A 180 16.23 6.95 -2.21
N ALA A 181 17.16 6.62 -1.32
CA ALA A 181 16.85 6.48 0.11
C ALA A 181 16.39 7.84 0.66
N CYS A 182 15.34 7.84 1.48
CA CYS A 182 14.91 9.05 2.19
C CYS A 182 14.14 8.67 3.47
N ASN A 183 14.01 9.65 4.37
CA ASN A 183 13.18 9.50 5.55
C ASN A 183 11.70 9.47 5.14
N ILE A 184 10.98 8.42 5.53
CA ILE A 184 9.59 8.19 5.13
C ILE A 184 8.63 9.24 5.69
N GLU A 185 8.85 9.70 6.91
CA GLU A 185 8.00 10.71 7.55
C GLU A 185 8.14 12.07 6.83
N MET A 186 9.38 12.42 6.45
CA MET A 186 9.63 13.63 5.68
C MET A 186 9.06 13.51 4.26
N LEU A 187 9.18 12.35 3.61
CA LEU A 187 8.56 12.10 2.30
C LEU A 187 7.03 12.27 2.38
N GLU A 188 6.40 11.78 3.44
CA GLU A 188 4.95 11.96 3.65
C GLU A 188 4.59 13.44 3.86
N ARG A 189 5.35 14.17 4.65
CA ARG A 189 5.14 15.62 4.86
C ARG A 189 5.28 16.40 3.56
N VAL A 190 6.31 16.14 2.78
CA VAL A 190 6.56 16.78 1.49
C VAL A 190 5.44 16.46 0.50
N THR A 191 5.07 15.19 0.36
CA THR A 191 4.00 14.79 -0.57
C THR A 191 2.63 15.30 -0.11
N ALA A 192 2.36 15.37 1.20
CA ALA A 192 1.14 15.95 1.75
C ALA A 192 1.04 17.45 1.41
N ALA A 193 2.10 18.22 1.61
CA ALA A 193 2.17 19.63 1.25
C ALA A 193 1.99 19.83 -0.26
N ALA A 194 2.75 19.10 -1.07
CA ALA A 194 2.74 19.22 -2.51
C ALA A 194 1.37 18.89 -3.15
N PHE A 195 0.75 17.78 -2.77
CA PHE A 195 -0.52 17.33 -3.33
C PHE A 195 -1.76 17.88 -2.59
N GLY A 196 -1.61 18.41 -1.40
CA GLY A 196 -2.69 19.05 -0.64
C GLY A 196 -3.26 20.29 -1.34
N GLN A 197 -2.45 20.93 -2.18
CA GLN A 197 -2.84 22.08 -2.99
C GLN A 197 -2.53 21.83 -4.49
N ARG A 198 -3.07 20.74 -5.03
CA ARG A 198 -2.74 20.20 -6.37
C ARG A 198 -2.72 21.21 -7.51
N ARG A 199 -3.59 22.23 -7.49
CA ARG A 199 -3.67 23.27 -8.53
C ARG A 199 -2.62 24.37 -8.40
N LYS A 200 -1.89 24.43 -7.26
CA LYS A 200 -0.86 25.44 -7.04
C LYS A 200 0.51 24.97 -7.53
N MET A 201 1.38 25.94 -7.81
CA MET A 201 2.79 25.70 -8.09
C MET A 201 3.51 25.19 -6.85
N LEU A 202 4.58 24.40 -7.03
CA LEU A 202 5.36 23.83 -5.92
C LEU A 202 5.87 24.87 -4.94
N ARG A 203 6.36 26.02 -5.42
CA ARG A 203 6.80 27.14 -4.57
C ARG A 203 5.72 27.65 -3.61
N ALA A 204 4.45 27.49 -3.96
CA ALA A 204 3.34 27.88 -3.10
C ALA A 204 2.91 26.73 -2.16
N SER A 205 2.82 25.49 -2.67
CA SER A 205 2.36 24.36 -1.88
C SER A 205 3.38 23.93 -0.82
N LEU A 206 4.69 24.00 -1.11
CA LEU A 206 5.75 23.61 -0.19
C LEU A 206 6.03 24.64 0.93
N LYS A 207 5.38 25.81 0.95
CA LYS A 207 5.45 26.75 2.08
C LYS A 207 5.03 26.13 3.42
N GLN A 208 4.30 25.01 3.39
CA GLN A 208 3.91 24.27 4.59
C GLN A 208 5.07 23.47 5.22
N VAL A 209 6.15 23.26 4.52
CA VAL A 209 7.29 22.43 4.97
C VAL A 209 8.63 23.16 4.94
N THR A 210 8.72 24.32 4.31
CA THR A 210 9.92 25.18 4.29
C THR A 210 9.56 26.64 4.13
N SER A 211 10.37 27.54 4.70
CA SER A 211 10.20 29.00 4.59
C SER A 211 10.61 29.54 3.22
N ASP A 212 11.55 28.86 2.52
CA ASP A 212 12.05 29.26 1.19
C ASP A 212 11.96 28.10 0.17
N PRO A 213 10.74 27.80 -0.30
CA PRO A 213 10.55 26.73 -1.30
C PRO A 213 11.22 27.02 -2.64
N GLU A 214 11.32 28.28 -3.02
CA GLU A 214 11.89 28.68 -4.32
C GLU A 214 13.39 28.40 -4.37
N ARG A 215 14.13 28.79 -3.34
CA ARG A 215 15.55 28.47 -3.18
C ARG A 215 15.80 26.96 -3.11
N LEU A 216 14.98 26.24 -2.34
CA LEU A 216 15.06 24.78 -2.22
C LEU A 216 14.93 24.10 -3.58
N LEU A 217 13.88 24.43 -4.34
CA LEU A 217 13.61 23.83 -5.65
C LEU A 217 14.69 24.18 -6.67
N THR A 218 15.11 25.46 -6.73
CA THR A 218 16.19 25.90 -7.63
C THR A 218 17.50 25.17 -7.34
N ARG A 219 17.88 25.01 -6.05
CA ARG A 219 19.08 24.26 -5.65
C ARG A 219 19.03 22.79 -6.12
N LEU A 220 17.84 22.21 -6.18
CA LEU A 220 17.62 20.83 -6.65
C LEU A 220 17.47 20.74 -8.19
N GLY A 221 17.53 21.85 -8.91
CA GLY A 221 17.30 21.89 -10.36
C GLY A 221 15.86 21.61 -10.76
N LEU A 222 14.90 21.88 -9.86
CA LEU A 222 13.47 21.72 -10.09
C LEU A 222 12.82 23.08 -10.38
N ASP A 223 11.89 23.12 -11.33
CA ASP A 223 11.14 24.35 -11.63
C ASP A 223 10.19 24.72 -10.48
N PRO A 224 10.37 25.88 -9.80
CA PRO A 224 9.48 26.33 -8.74
C PRO A 224 8.02 26.57 -9.19
N LYS A 225 7.81 26.76 -10.49
CA LYS A 225 6.48 26.95 -11.10
C LYS A 225 5.81 25.64 -11.49
N ALA A 226 6.52 24.52 -11.47
CA ALA A 226 5.96 23.21 -11.75
C ALA A 226 4.86 22.85 -10.74
N ARG A 227 4.01 21.89 -11.08
CA ARG A 227 3.02 21.30 -10.19
C ARG A 227 3.51 19.97 -9.65
N ALA A 228 3.02 19.56 -8.47
CA ALA A 228 3.41 18.30 -7.83
C ALA A 228 3.26 17.09 -8.74
N GLU A 229 2.22 17.06 -9.57
CA GLU A 229 1.93 15.93 -10.46
C GLU A 229 2.99 15.70 -11.55
N THR A 230 3.83 16.68 -11.85
CA THR A 230 4.87 16.55 -12.87
C THR A 230 6.20 16.00 -12.34
N LEU A 231 6.36 15.95 -11.00
CA LEU A 231 7.60 15.48 -10.39
C LEU A 231 7.70 13.96 -10.39
N GLN A 232 8.93 13.47 -10.56
CA GLN A 232 9.24 12.05 -10.39
C GLN A 232 9.29 11.68 -8.91
N VAL A 233 9.13 10.40 -8.59
CA VAL A 233 9.27 9.88 -7.21
C VAL A 233 10.63 10.29 -6.61
N ALA A 234 11.70 10.21 -7.39
CA ALA A 234 13.04 10.60 -6.96
C ALA A 234 13.14 12.09 -6.57
N ASP A 235 12.37 12.96 -7.20
CA ASP A 235 12.37 14.38 -6.88
C ASP A 235 11.80 14.66 -5.50
N PHE A 236 10.71 13.98 -5.14
CA PHE A 236 10.14 14.04 -3.80
C PHE A 236 11.12 13.53 -2.73
N CYS A 237 11.86 12.44 -3.03
CA CYS A 237 12.90 11.94 -2.12
C CYS A 237 14.03 12.95 -1.95
N ARG A 238 14.49 13.61 -3.04
CA ARG A 238 15.53 14.65 -2.96
C ARG A 238 15.08 15.86 -2.14
N ILE A 239 13.82 16.29 -2.30
CA ILE A 239 13.23 17.36 -1.49
C ILE A 239 13.19 16.92 -0.01
N ALA A 240 12.70 15.71 0.28
CA ALA A 240 12.62 15.18 1.63
C ALA A 240 14.00 15.10 2.30
N ASN A 241 15.02 14.60 1.60
CA ASN A 241 16.38 14.50 2.12
C ASN A 241 16.96 15.87 2.47
N THR A 242 16.77 16.86 1.60
CA THR A 242 17.26 18.22 1.83
C THR A 242 16.63 18.82 3.09
N LEU A 243 15.31 18.63 3.27
CA LEU A 243 14.59 19.14 4.46
C LEU A 243 14.92 18.35 5.74
N SER A 244 15.37 17.09 5.64
CA SER A 244 15.77 16.29 6.80
C SER A 244 17.12 16.73 7.37
N VAL A 245 17.99 17.35 6.58
CA VAL A 245 19.32 17.83 6.98
C VAL A 245 19.26 19.28 7.53
N GLU A 246 18.28 20.06 7.08
CA GLU A 246 18.09 21.42 7.58
C GLU A 246 17.36 21.36 8.93
N PRO A 247 17.91 21.96 10.03
CA PRO A 247 17.20 21.97 11.31
C PRO A 247 15.84 22.67 11.14
N PRO A 248 14.81 22.25 11.91
CA PRO A 248 13.50 22.91 11.86
C PRO A 248 13.69 24.38 12.13
N GLN A 249 13.40 25.21 11.14
CA GLN A 249 13.35 26.66 11.35
C GLN A 249 12.14 26.92 12.26
N THR A 250 12.40 27.02 13.55
CA THR A 250 11.43 27.51 14.51
C THR A 250 10.99 28.88 14.03
N GLY A 251 9.72 28.97 13.64
CA GLY A 251 9.11 30.27 13.32
C GLY A 251 9.38 31.23 14.44
N ALA A 252 10.06 32.31 14.11
CA ALA A 252 10.18 33.43 15.03
C ALA A 252 8.77 33.83 15.47
N ALA A 253 8.50 33.68 16.76
CA ALA A 253 7.36 34.29 17.40
C ALA A 253 7.54 35.81 17.20
N ASN A 254 6.76 36.40 16.33
CA ASN A 254 6.62 37.84 16.29
C ASN A 254 5.78 38.24 17.52
N ASN A 255 6.44 39.00 18.39
CA ASN A 255 5.80 39.84 19.38
C ASN A 255 4.79 40.80 18.73
#